data_ef150eaf86670bf45a62fd64cd333559
#
_entry.id   ef150eaf86670bf45a62fd64cd333559
#
_cell.length_a   1.000
_cell.length_b   1.000
_cell.length_c   1.000
_cell.angle_alpha   90.00
_cell.angle_beta   90.00
_cell.angle_gamma   90.00
#
_symmetry.space_group_name_H-M   'P 1'
#
loop_
_entity.id
_entity.type
_entity.pdbx_description
1 polymer ?
#
loop_
_entity_poly.entity_id
_entity_poly.type
_entity_poly.pdbx_seq_one_letter_code
_entity_poly.pdbx_strand_id
1 'polypeptide(L)'
;MIKRKESKKSILKIIIMFLIIFILFLLYAYFIGTKGLIVKEYKINASIPDSFDGLKIVHLSDIHYNRTIKEKELKKIVKQVNLINPDIIVITGDILDNDIDATDSKEILIKYLKEMNAKIGKYAVNGNHDLRYDYWNDLMESVNFKILNNTYDLVYYEENEPIVIAGMSSYFDDIDINEKLKDYYNFISENDVKYKILLLHEPDTIDNINNNFDLILAGHSHNGQVRLPLIGAVVLPNGSKRYYKEHYTINNSELYISSGLGTSTLPLRFLDHPSINFYRINTK
;
A
#
# COMPACT_ATOMS: atom_id res chain seq x y z
N MET A 1 -10.87 -51.23 31.24
CA MET A 1 -11.86 -50.47 30.45
C MET A 1 -12.03 -49.00 30.95
N ILE A 2 -12.05 -48.73 32.25
CA ILE A 2 -12.30 -47.39 32.84
C ILE A 2 -11.20 -46.37 32.44
N LYS A 3 -9.89 -46.67 32.60
CA LYS A 3 -8.79 -45.79 32.21
C LYS A 3 -8.83 -45.34 30.73
N ARG A 4 -9.28 -46.21 29.80
CA ARG A 4 -9.36 -45.88 28.36
C ARG A 4 -10.52 -44.90 28.06
N LYS A 5 -11.58 -44.93 28.87
CA LYS A 5 -12.74 -44.03 28.74
C LYS A 5 -12.43 -42.61 29.29
N GLU A 6 -11.63 -42.50 30.34
CA GLU A 6 -11.17 -41.24 30.90
C GLU A 6 -10.16 -40.52 29.97
N SER A 7 -9.21 -41.27 29.38
CA SER A 7 -8.28 -40.77 28.39
C SER A 7 -9.02 -40.18 27.17
N LYS A 8 -10.04 -40.84 26.65
CA LYS A 8 -10.84 -40.31 25.52
C LYS A 8 -11.59 -39.04 25.89
N LYS A 9 -12.15 -38.93 27.11
CA LYS A 9 -12.80 -37.69 27.58
C LYS A 9 -11.82 -36.52 27.72
N SER A 10 -10.60 -36.75 28.18
CA SER A 10 -9.56 -35.74 28.26
C SER A 10 -9.13 -35.24 26.87
N ILE A 11 -8.91 -36.17 25.92
CA ILE A 11 -8.58 -35.80 24.54
C ILE A 11 -9.71 -34.98 23.89
N LEU A 12 -10.96 -35.37 24.10
CA LEU A 12 -12.12 -34.63 23.59
C LEU A 12 -12.17 -33.19 24.16
N LYS A 13 -11.91 -33.01 25.46
CA LYS A 13 -11.83 -31.67 26.10
C LYS A 13 -10.73 -30.81 25.47
N ILE A 14 -9.56 -31.39 25.21
CA ILE A 14 -8.43 -30.68 24.58
C ILE A 14 -8.83 -30.25 23.15
N ILE A 15 -9.43 -31.13 22.37
CA ILE A 15 -9.91 -30.82 21.01
C ILE A 15 -10.94 -29.68 21.05
N ILE A 16 -11.91 -29.74 21.96
CA ILE A 16 -12.94 -28.70 22.13
C ILE A 16 -12.26 -27.36 22.51
N MET A 17 -11.29 -27.38 23.42
CA MET A 17 -10.55 -26.18 23.81
C MET A 17 -9.82 -25.54 22.61
N PHE A 18 -9.12 -26.32 21.80
CA PHE A 18 -8.46 -25.81 20.59
C PHE A 18 -9.45 -25.28 19.58
N LEU A 19 -10.60 -25.93 19.40
CA LEU A 19 -11.66 -25.44 18.52
C LEU A 19 -12.22 -24.11 19.00
N ILE A 20 -12.45 -23.94 20.30
CA ILE A 20 -12.89 -22.67 20.87
C ILE A 20 -11.85 -21.56 20.64
N ILE A 21 -10.57 -21.84 20.91
CA ILE A 21 -9.48 -20.88 20.66
C ILE A 21 -9.43 -20.48 19.20
N PHE A 22 -9.56 -21.43 18.28
CA PHE A 22 -9.56 -21.18 16.85
C PHE A 22 -10.76 -20.32 16.41
N ILE A 23 -11.96 -20.59 16.94
CA ILE A 23 -13.15 -19.77 16.69
C ILE A 23 -12.94 -18.34 17.21
N LEU A 24 -12.43 -18.18 18.44
CA LEU A 24 -12.13 -16.87 19.00
C LEU A 24 -11.08 -16.10 18.17
N PHE A 25 -10.07 -16.80 17.67
CA PHE A 25 -9.08 -16.26 16.75
C PHE A 25 -9.74 -15.74 15.46
N LEU A 26 -10.62 -16.53 14.84
CA LEU A 26 -11.34 -16.12 13.61
C LEU A 26 -12.25 -14.92 13.88
N LEU A 27 -12.98 -14.91 14.99
CA LEU A 27 -13.83 -13.80 15.38
C LEU A 27 -13.02 -12.52 15.59
N TYR A 28 -11.90 -12.59 16.30
CA TYR A 28 -10.99 -11.47 16.46
C TYR A 28 -10.45 -10.98 15.11
N ALA A 29 -9.92 -11.89 14.29
CA ALA A 29 -9.30 -11.56 13.01
C ALA A 29 -10.30 -10.91 12.04
N TYR A 30 -11.57 -11.31 12.08
CA TYR A 30 -12.63 -10.77 11.23
C TYR A 30 -13.20 -9.44 11.77
N PHE A 31 -13.62 -9.39 13.04
CA PHE A 31 -14.37 -8.26 13.57
C PHE A 31 -13.50 -7.13 14.14
N ILE A 32 -12.33 -7.47 14.66
CA ILE A 32 -11.43 -6.52 15.33
C ILE A 32 -10.22 -6.22 14.44
N GLY A 33 -9.52 -7.24 13.97
CA GLY A 33 -8.29 -7.09 13.21
C GLY A 33 -8.44 -6.24 11.94
N THR A 34 -9.58 -6.34 11.26
CA THR A 34 -9.87 -5.58 10.03
C THR A 34 -10.33 -4.13 10.27
N LYS A 35 -10.53 -3.69 11.51
CA LYS A 35 -11.19 -2.40 11.82
C LYS A 35 -10.29 -1.34 12.46
N GLY A 36 -9.14 -1.72 12.94
CA GLY A 36 -8.23 -0.84 13.70
C GLY A 36 -7.34 0.01 12.78
N LEU A 37 -7.91 0.99 12.05
CA LEU A 37 -7.12 1.91 11.23
C LEU A 37 -6.10 2.67 12.09
N ILE A 38 -4.82 2.58 11.73
CA ILE A 38 -3.72 3.30 12.36
C ILE A 38 -3.02 4.23 11.36
N VAL A 39 -2.37 5.27 11.87
CA VAL A 39 -1.46 6.12 11.10
C VAL A 39 -0.04 5.81 11.56
N LYS A 40 0.80 5.34 10.63
CA LYS A 40 2.22 5.07 10.89
C LYS A 40 3.04 6.25 10.37
N GLU A 41 3.67 7.01 11.27
CA GLU A 41 4.56 8.10 10.88
C GLU A 41 6.01 7.63 10.81
N TYR A 42 6.67 7.91 9.68
CA TYR A 42 8.08 7.65 9.44
C TYR A 42 8.81 8.98 9.20
N LYS A 43 9.88 9.23 9.95
CA LYS A 43 10.75 10.39 9.77
C LYS A 43 11.97 9.98 8.98
N ILE A 44 12.17 10.63 7.83
CA ILE A 44 13.26 10.37 6.90
C ILE A 44 14.11 11.62 6.81
N ASN A 45 15.41 11.50 7.04
CA ASN A 45 16.36 12.57 6.77
C ASN A 45 17.07 12.26 5.46
N ALA A 46 16.96 13.14 4.47
CA ALA A 46 17.47 12.90 3.13
C ALA A 46 18.11 14.16 2.53
N SER A 47 18.92 13.97 1.50
CA SER A 47 19.37 15.10 0.66
C SER A 47 18.24 15.45 -0.30
N ILE A 48 17.36 16.37 0.10
CA ILE A 48 16.22 16.87 -0.67
C ILE A 48 16.40 18.38 -0.88
N PRO A 49 15.84 19.00 -1.94
CA PRO A 49 15.88 20.46 -2.08
C PRO A 49 15.27 21.18 -0.87
N ASP A 50 15.85 22.30 -0.47
CA ASP A 50 15.48 23.01 0.77
C ASP A 50 14.00 23.45 0.80
N SER A 51 13.43 23.76 -0.38
CA SER A 51 12.00 24.06 -0.52
C SER A 51 11.08 22.90 -0.09
N PHE A 52 11.58 21.66 -0.07
CA PHE A 52 10.86 20.49 0.39
C PHE A 52 11.18 20.08 1.84
N ASP A 53 11.88 20.88 2.63
CA ASP A 53 12.12 20.52 4.03
C ASP A 53 10.81 20.33 4.80
N GLY A 54 10.69 19.22 5.50
CA GLY A 54 9.48 18.82 6.20
C GLY A 54 8.36 18.26 5.29
N LEU A 55 8.66 17.89 4.03
CA LEU A 55 7.70 17.32 3.07
C LEU A 55 6.89 16.19 3.68
N LYS A 56 5.56 16.32 3.59
CA LYS A 56 4.60 15.34 4.10
C LYS A 56 3.98 14.54 2.97
N ILE A 57 4.32 13.26 2.91
CA ILE A 57 3.74 12.31 1.95
C ILE A 57 2.81 11.34 2.69
N VAL A 58 1.54 11.29 2.29
CA VAL A 58 0.61 10.24 2.70
C VAL A 58 0.59 9.16 1.63
N HIS A 59 0.81 7.93 2.05
CA HIS A 59 0.79 6.75 1.20
C HIS A 59 -0.35 5.82 1.59
N LEU A 60 -1.21 5.56 0.63
CA LEU A 60 -2.34 4.63 0.69
C LEU A 60 -2.09 3.50 -0.30
N SER A 61 -2.53 2.29 0.03
CA SER A 61 -2.45 1.13 -0.84
C SER A 61 -3.50 0.11 -0.47
N ASP A 62 -3.81 -0.78 -1.40
CA ASP A 62 -4.60 -1.98 -1.14
C ASP A 62 -5.92 -1.65 -0.42
N ILE A 63 -6.71 -0.76 -0.98
CA ILE A 63 -8.01 -0.37 -0.43
C ILE A 63 -8.99 -1.54 -0.55
N HIS A 64 -8.93 -2.29 -1.67
CA HIS A 64 -9.84 -3.40 -1.96
C HIS A 64 -11.27 -3.04 -1.60
N TYR A 65 -11.73 -1.91 -2.18
CA TYR A 65 -13.04 -1.37 -1.84
C TYR A 65 -14.14 -2.42 -2.04
N ASN A 66 -15.12 -2.38 -1.16
CA ASN A 66 -16.24 -3.29 -1.08
C ASN A 66 -15.95 -4.68 -0.47
N ARG A 67 -14.72 -5.00 -0.03
CA ARG A 67 -14.44 -6.20 0.77
C ARG A 67 -14.56 -5.89 2.28
N THR A 68 -13.57 -5.33 2.91
CA THR A 68 -13.59 -4.88 4.32
C THR A 68 -13.68 -3.37 4.48
N ILE A 69 -13.29 -2.63 3.45
CA ILE A 69 -13.46 -1.20 3.35
C ILE A 69 -14.78 -0.91 2.63
N LYS A 70 -15.76 -0.43 3.38
CA LYS A 70 -17.04 0.07 2.89
C LYS A 70 -17.06 1.60 2.97
N GLU A 71 -18.15 2.23 2.54
CA GLU A 71 -18.30 3.70 2.56
C GLU A 71 -17.92 4.32 3.92
N LYS A 72 -18.33 3.71 5.03
CA LYS A 72 -18.03 4.18 6.38
C LYS A 72 -16.53 4.18 6.70
N GLU A 73 -15.83 3.12 6.32
CA GLU A 73 -14.38 3.00 6.50
C GLU A 73 -13.64 3.99 5.57
N LEU A 74 -14.05 4.08 4.30
CA LEU A 74 -13.47 5.01 3.34
C LEU A 74 -13.59 6.46 3.82
N LYS A 75 -14.75 6.86 4.33
CA LYS A 75 -14.96 8.19 4.94
C LYS A 75 -13.99 8.46 6.09
N LYS A 76 -13.71 7.45 6.93
CA LYS A 76 -12.72 7.59 8.02
C LYS A 76 -11.31 7.77 7.49
N ILE A 77 -10.94 7.01 6.45
CA ILE A 77 -9.63 7.11 5.79
C ILE A 77 -9.44 8.54 5.26
N VAL A 78 -10.38 9.04 4.48
CA VAL A 78 -10.34 10.42 3.93
C VAL A 78 -10.21 11.46 5.03
N LYS A 79 -11.00 11.32 6.11
CA LYS A 79 -10.89 12.23 7.26
C LYS A 79 -9.49 12.21 7.88
N GLN A 80 -8.88 11.02 8.06
CA GLN A 80 -7.53 10.91 8.62
C GLN A 80 -6.47 11.50 7.68
N VAL A 81 -6.57 11.24 6.38
CA VAL A 81 -5.68 11.85 5.36
C VAL A 81 -5.73 13.38 5.46
N ASN A 82 -6.91 13.96 5.47
CA ASN A 82 -7.08 15.41 5.53
C ASN A 82 -6.61 16.01 6.87
N LEU A 83 -6.71 15.27 7.99
CA LEU A 83 -6.17 15.71 9.29
C LEU A 83 -4.64 15.76 9.30
N ILE A 84 -3.96 14.89 8.56
CA ILE A 84 -2.49 14.95 8.38
C ILE A 84 -2.10 16.21 7.61
N ASN A 85 -2.99 16.73 6.75
CA ASN A 85 -2.75 17.86 5.87
C ASN A 85 -1.47 17.67 5.03
N PRO A 86 -1.45 16.64 4.15
CA PRO A 86 -0.26 16.27 3.41
C PRO A 86 0.08 17.26 2.30
N ASP A 87 1.34 17.27 1.91
CA ASP A 87 1.80 17.98 0.74
C ASP A 87 1.58 17.13 -0.52
N ILE A 88 1.83 15.83 -0.41
CA ILE A 88 1.62 14.85 -1.48
C ILE A 88 0.80 13.67 -0.96
N ILE A 89 -0.13 13.16 -1.78
CA ILE A 89 -0.81 11.89 -1.55
C ILE A 89 -0.41 10.93 -2.67
N VAL A 90 -0.01 9.71 -2.30
CA VAL A 90 0.27 8.65 -3.26
C VAL A 90 -0.60 7.43 -3.01
N ILE A 91 -1.03 6.77 -4.09
CA ILE A 91 -1.74 5.49 -4.06
C ILE A 91 -0.93 4.49 -4.88
N THR A 92 -0.54 3.39 -4.24
CA THR A 92 0.24 2.33 -4.89
C THR A 92 -0.60 1.08 -5.17
N GLY A 93 -1.73 1.29 -5.84
CA GLY A 93 -2.54 0.22 -6.43
C GLY A 93 -3.56 -0.45 -5.52
N ASP A 94 -4.30 -1.36 -6.13
CA ASP A 94 -5.36 -2.20 -5.55
C ASP A 94 -6.44 -1.38 -4.82
N ILE A 95 -6.95 -0.36 -5.51
CA ILE A 95 -8.12 0.41 -5.05
C ILE A 95 -9.37 -0.45 -5.17
N LEU A 96 -9.47 -1.16 -6.29
CA LEU A 96 -10.57 -2.03 -6.62
C LEU A 96 -10.31 -3.47 -6.15
N ASP A 97 -11.36 -4.27 -5.99
CA ASP A 97 -11.27 -5.70 -5.69
C ASP A 97 -11.97 -6.52 -6.77
N ASN A 98 -11.75 -7.83 -6.76
CA ASN A 98 -12.52 -8.76 -7.58
C ASN A 98 -13.99 -8.72 -7.16
N ASP A 99 -14.91 -8.84 -8.10
CA ASP A 99 -16.37 -8.94 -7.87
C ASP A 99 -17.06 -7.64 -7.36
N ILE A 100 -16.59 -6.49 -7.80
CA ILE A 100 -17.28 -5.24 -7.52
C ILE A 100 -18.43 -5.05 -8.51
N ASP A 101 -19.66 -4.82 -7.98
CA ASP A 101 -20.73 -4.19 -8.75
C ASP A 101 -20.25 -2.78 -9.12
N ALA A 102 -19.89 -2.62 -10.41
CA ALA A 102 -19.00 -1.56 -10.85
C ALA A 102 -19.60 -0.15 -10.65
N THR A 103 -20.95 -0.03 -10.73
CA THR A 103 -21.60 1.27 -10.82
C THR A 103 -21.63 2.00 -9.48
N ASP A 104 -22.20 1.40 -8.46
CA ASP A 104 -22.34 2.04 -7.13
C ASP A 104 -20.97 2.25 -6.45
N SER A 105 -20.05 1.32 -6.64
CA SER A 105 -18.71 1.40 -6.05
C SER A 105 -17.87 2.51 -6.65
N LYS A 106 -17.97 2.73 -7.97
CA LYS A 106 -17.27 3.81 -8.68
C LYS A 106 -17.72 5.18 -8.16
N GLU A 107 -19.03 5.41 -8.05
CA GLU A 107 -19.58 6.69 -7.57
C GLU A 107 -19.13 7.02 -6.14
N ILE A 108 -19.15 6.03 -5.26
CA ILE A 108 -18.71 6.21 -3.86
C ILE A 108 -17.20 6.49 -3.80
N LEU A 109 -16.39 5.77 -4.58
CA LEU A 109 -14.95 6.03 -4.66
C LEU A 109 -14.67 7.45 -5.17
N ILE A 110 -15.32 7.87 -6.25
CA ILE A 110 -15.18 9.23 -6.79
C ILE A 110 -15.53 10.27 -5.72
N LYS A 111 -16.68 10.10 -5.08
CA LYS A 111 -17.16 11.02 -4.03
C LYS A 111 -16.10 11.23 -2.94
N TYR A 112 -15.57 10.15 -2.38
CA TYR A 112 -14.67 10.24 -1.23
C TYR A 112 -13.21 10.50 -1.60
N LEU A 113 -12.67 9.89 -2.67
CA LEU A 113 -11.29 10.15 -3.09
C LEU A 113 -11.10 11.60 -3.56
N LYS A 114 -12.14 12.21 -4.13
CA LYS A 114 -12.14 13.63 -4.51
C LYS A 114 -12.02 14.57 -3.32
N GLU A 115 -12.51 14.17 -2.13
CA GLU A 115 -12.41 14.94 -0.89
C GLU A 115 -10.99 14.93 -0.28
N MET A 116 -10.09 14.06 -0.76
CA MET A 116 -8.70 14.04 -0.30
C MET A 116 -7.93 15.26 -0.83
N ASN A 117 -7.36 16.05 0.07
CA ASN A 117 -6.62 17.26 -0.26
C ASN A 117 -5.13 17.08 -0.04
N ALA A 118 -4.35 17.52 -1.03
CA ALA A 118 -2.90 17.62 -0.97
C ALA A 118 -2.49 19.00 -1.49
N LYS A 119 -1.43 19.60 -0.92
CA LYS A 119 -1.01 20.97 -1.29
C LYS A 119 -0.30 20.99 -2.64
N ILE A 120 0.49 19.96 -2.95
CA ILE A 120 1.36 19.91 -4.13
C ILE A 120 0.74 19.02 -5.20
N GLY A 121 0.38 17.75 -4.85
CA GLY A 121 -0.13 16.85 -5.85
C GLY A 121 -0.64 15.52 -5.29
N LYS A 122 -1.37 14.80 -6.14
CA LYS A 122 -1.86 13.46 -5.88
C LYS A 122 -1.43 12.54 -7.02
N TYR A 123 -0.81 11.42 -6.70
CA TYR A 123 -0.22 10.49 -7.67
C TYR A 123 -0.70 9.06 -7.43
N ALA A 124 -0.83 8.29 -8.50
CA ALA A 124 -1.25 6.90 -8.40
C ALA A 124 -0.54 6.01 -9.42
N VAL A 125 -0.33 4.76 -9.03
CA VAL A 125 -0.05 3.65 -9.94
C VAL A 125 -1.09 2.55 -9.70
N ASN A 126 -1.35 1.72 -10.72
CA ASN A 126 -2.29 0.61 -10.58
C ASN A 126 -1.64 -0.60 -9.89
N GLY A 127 -2.47 -1.43 -9.26
CA GLY A 127 -2.11 -2.75 -8.77
C GLY A 127 -2.72 -3.86 -9.66
N ASN A 128 -2.43 -5.10 -9.31
CA ASN A 128 -2.84 -6.26 -10.12
C ASN A 128 -4.38 -6.48 -10.14
N HIS A 129 -5.10 -6.05 -9.11
CA HIS A 129 -6.57 -6.09 -9.12
C HIS A 129 -7.16 -5.00 -10.01
N ASP A 130 -6.53 -3.84 -10.06
CA ASP A 130 -6.97 -2.69 -10.87
C ASP A 130 -6.89 -2.97 -12.38
N LEU A 131 -5.95 -3.83 -12.84
CA LEU A 131 -5.80 -4.21 -14.25
C LEU A 131 -7.05 -4.82 -14.89
N ARG A 132 -8.01 -5.25 -14.09
CA ARG A 132 -9.26 -5.85 -14.56
C ARG A 132 -10.33 -4.84 -14.93
N TYR A 133 -10.08 -3.56 -14.69
CA TYR A 133 -11.07 -2.50 -14.81
C TYR A 133 -10.62 -1.41 -15.78
N ASP A 134 -11.14 -1.44 -16.97
CA ASP A 134 -10.84 -0.46 -18.03
C ASP A 134 -11.10 0.98 -17.59
N TYR A 135 -11.99 1.19 -16.62
CA TYR A 135 -12.34 2.51 -16.10
C TYR A 135 -11.42 3.00 -14.96
N TRP A 136 -10.37 2.26 -14.57
CA TRP A 136 -9.50 2.67 -13.47
C TRP A 136 -8.82 4.03 -13.74
N ASN A 137 -8.33 4.24 -14.96
CA ASN A 137 -7.71 5.51 -15.35
C ASN A 137 -8.71 6.67 -15.21
N ASP A 138 -9.90 6.53 -15.77
CA ASP A 138 -10.96 7.54 -15.69
C ASP A 138 -11.35 7.84 -14.23
N LEU A 139 -11.40 6.81 -13.40
CA LEU A 139 -11.66 6.95 -11.97
C LEU A 139 -10.61 7.84 -11.31
N MET A 140 -9.31 7.54 -11.51
CA MET A 140 -8.21 8.26 -10.87
C MET A 140 -8.09 9.69 -11.35
N GLU A 141 -8.27 9.94 -12.66
CA GLU A 141 -8.27 11.28 -13.22
C GLU A 141 -9.47 12.12 -12.71
N SER A 142 -10.66 11.51 -12.61
CA SER A 142 -11.87 12.20 -12.11
C SER A 142 -11.76 12.70 -10.68
N VAL A 143 -10.85 12.10 -9.89
CA VAL A 143 -10.55 12.48 -8.51
C VAL A 143 -9.23 13.22 -8.36
N ASN A 144 -8.67 13.71 -9.48
CA ASN A 144 -7.45 14.53 -9.57
C ASN A 144 -6.18 13.81 -9.09
N PHE A 145 -6.06 12.50 -9.32
CA PHE A 145 -4.78 11.80 -9.22
C PHE A 145 -4.09 11.77 -10.58
N LYS A 146 -2.83 12.17 -10.61
CA LYS A 146 -1.97 11.98 -11.79
C LYS A 146 -1.49 10.55 -11.82
N ILE A 147 -1.79 9.85 -12.91
CA ILE A 147 -1.40 8.46 -13.12
C ILE A 147 0.05 8.42 -13.58
N LEU A 148 0.87 7.62 -12.88
CA LEU A 148 2.29 7.46 -13.18
C LEU A 148 2.64 6.05 -13.66
N ASN A 149 1.69 5.33 -14.27
CA ASN A 149 1.97 4.02 -14.84
C ASN A 149 3.03 4.14 -15.95
N ASN A 150 4.26 3.67 -15.65
CA ASN A 150 5.41 3.67 -16.56
C ASN A 150 5.85 5.06 -17.04
N THR A 151 5.72 6.06 -16.19
CA THR A 151 6.12 7.43 -16.47
C THR A 151 6.58 8.13 -15.19
N TYR A 152 6.95 9.40 -15.29
CA TYR A 152 7.40 10.20 -14.16
C TYR A 152 6.82 11.62 -14.21
N ASP A 153 6.94 12.31 -13.08
CA ASP A 153 6.62 13.74 -12.94
C ASP A 153 7.75 14.49 -12.24
N LEU A 154 7.99 15.72 -12.69
CA LEU A 154 8.87 16.66 -12.01
C LEU A 154 8.02 17.57 -11.12
N VAL A 155 8.24 17.45 -9.84
CA VAL A 155 7.47 18.16 -8.82
C VAL A 155 8.29 19.36 -8.34
N TYR A 156 7.77 20.55 -8.59
CA TYR A 156 8.34 21.83 -8.14
C TYR A 156 7.54 22.38 -6.98
N TYR A 157 8.22 22.95 -6.01
CA TYR A 157 7.59 23.63 -4.90
C TYR A 157 8.43 24.83 -4.44
N GLU A 158 7.85 26.04 -4.57
CA GLU A 158 8.44 27.35 -4.20
C GLU A 158 9.75 27.72 -4.91
N GLU A 159 10.57 26.77 -5.33
CA GLU A 159 11.87 26.97 -5.99
C GLU A 159 11.96 26.20 -7.31
N ASN A 160 13.03 26.42 -8.08
CA ASN A 160 13.24 25.82 -9.39
C ASN A 160 13.93 24.43 -9.32
N GLU A 161 14.23 23.90 -8.14
CA GLU A 161 14.87 22.61 -7.96
C GLU A 161 13.81 21.53 -7.67
N PRO A 162 13.52 20.65 -8.63
CA PRO A 162 12.45 19.66 -8.47
C PRO A 162 12.90 18.40 -7.70
N ILE A 163 11.93 17.67 -7.19
CA ILE A 163 12.05 16.23 -6.96
C ILE A 163 11.39 15.48 -8.12
N VAL A 164 11.76 14.23 -8.35
CA VAL A 164 11.09 13.39 -9.32
C VAL A 164 10.28 12.30 -8.63
N ILE A 165 9.06 12.07 -9.12
CA ILE A 165 8.23 10.94 -8.74
C ILE A 165 8.02 10.10 -9.99
N ALA A 166 8.59 8.91 -10.03
CA ALA A 166 8.37 7.91 -11.08
C ALA A 166 7.37 6.85 -10.60
N GLY A 167 6.68 6.23 -11.54
CA GLY A 167 5.76 5.16 -11.23
C GLY A 167 5.84 4.01 -12.22
N MET A 168 5.58 2.82 -11.72
CA MET A 168 5.46 1.61 -12.52
C MET A 168 4.05 1.07 -12.43
N SER A 169 3.50 0.63 -13.56
CA SER A 169 2.30 -0.21 -13.58
C SER A 169 2.58 -1.56 -12.91
N SER A 170 1.52 -2.26 -12.51
CA SER A 170 1.63 -3.60 -11.92
C SER A 170 2.59 -4.51 -12.70
N TYR A 171 3.37 -5.30 -11.97
CA TYR A 171 4.26 -6.32 -12.55
C TYR A 171 3.50 -7.35 -13.40
N PHE A 172 2.23 -7.54 -13.13
CA PHE A 172 1.36 -8.54 -13.79
C PHE A 172 0.66 -8.01 -15.05
N ASP A 173 0.99 -6.80 -15.53
CA ASP A 173 0.59 -6.38 -16.86
C ASP A 173 1.50 -7.01 -17.94
N ASP A 174 1.14 -6.84 -19.21
CA ASP A 174 1.86 -7.44 -20.34
C ASP A 174 3.06 -6.58 -20.82
N ILE A 175 3.45 -5.53 -20.08
CA ILE A 175 4.54 -4.63 -20.47
C ILE A 175 5.88 -5.18 -19.95
N ASP A 176 6.88 -5.24 -20.87
CA ASP A 176 8.23 -5.65 -20.48
C ASP A 176 8.81 -4.73 -19.40
N ILE A 177 9.42 -5.33 -18.38
CA ILE A 177 9.97 -4.60 -17.23
C ILE A 177 10.99 -3.53 -17.64
N ASN A 178 11.76 -3.76 -18.70
CA ASN A 178 12.77 -2.83 -19.18
C ASN A 178 12.18 -1.60 -19.86
N GLU A 179 10.94 -1.68 -20.35
CA GLU A 179 10.23 -0.56 -20.96
C GLU A 179 9.51 0.31 -19.92
N LYS A 180 9.19 -0.24 -18.74
CA LYS A 180 8.38 0.45 -17.72
C LYS A 180 8.96 1.77 -17.20
N LEU A 181 10.27 1.89 -17.11
CA LEU A 181 10.96 3.09 -16.61
C LEU A 181 11.89 3.72 -17.65
N LYS A 182 11.75 3.37 -18.92
CA LYS A 182 12.64 3.81 -19.99
C LYS A 182 12.74 5.34 -20.08
N ASP A 183 11.61 6.02 -20.09
CA ASP A 183 11.58 7.48 -20.20
C ASP A 183 12.18 8.16 -18.96
N TYR A 184 11.93 7.59 -17.78
CA TYR A 184 12.56 8.05 -16.55
C TYR A 184 14.10 7.89 -16.61
N TYR A 185 14.61 6.71 -17.02
CA TYR A 185 16.05 6.49 -17.09
C TYR A 185 16.73 7.37 -18.15
N ASN A 186 16.07 7.61 -19.28
CA ASN A 186 16.56 8.56 -20.28
C ASN A 186 16.67 9.96 -19.68
N PHE A 187 15.64 10.41 -18.97
CA PHE A 187 15.63 11.73 -18.34
C PHE A 187 16.76 11.89 -17.32
N ILE A 188 16.91 10.96 -16.37
CA ILE A 188 17.93 11.07 -15.32
C ILE A 188 19.36 10.82 -15.80
N SER A 189 19.56 10.24 -16.99
CA SER A 189 20.88 10.12 -17.59
C SER A 189 21.46 11.47 -18.04
N GLU A 190 20.60 12.44 -18.30
CA GLU A 190 20.93 13.78 -18.77
C GLU A 190 20.72 14.87 -17.71
N ASN A 191 20.00 14.56 -16.62
CA ASN A 191 19.60 15.51 -15.60
C ASN A 191 19.93 15.00 -14.21
N ASP A 192 20.60 15.81 -13.42
CA ASP A 192 20.84 15.54 -12.00
C ASP A 192 19.63 16.02 -11.17
N VAL A 193 18.92 15.07 -10.53
CA VAL A 193 17.80 15.36 -9.64
C VAL A 193 18.13 14.87 -8.24
N LYS A 194 18.05 15.79 -7.29
CA LYS A 194 18.52 15.59 -5.92
C LYS A 194 17.77 14.51 -5.14
N TYR A 195 16.48 14.35 -5.41
CA TYR A 195 15.65 13.35 -4.72
C TYR A 195 14.68 12.64 -5.65
N LYS A 196 14.70 11.31 -5.62
CA LYS A 196 13.98 10.44 -6.56
C LYS A 196 13.09 9.45 -5.80
N ILE A 197 11.78 9.50 -6.08
CA ILE A 197 10.76 8.64 -5.48
C ILE A 197 10.22 7.68 -6.55
N LEU A 198 10.09 6.39 -6.21
CA LEU A 198 9.43 5.39 -7.04
C LEU A 198 8.14 4.91 -6.38
N LEU A 199 7.06 4.89 -7.15
CA LEU A 199 5.80 4.25 -6.80
C LEU A 199 5.67 2.95 -7.58
N LEU A 200 5.42 1.85 -6.90
CA LEU A 200 5.14 0.55 -7.51
C LEU A 200 4.17 -0.24 -6.62
N HIS A 201 3.52 -1.24 -7.18
CA HIS A 201 2.61 -2.06 -6.39
C HIS A 201 3.32 -3.28 -5.80
N GLU A 202 3.96 -4.11 -6.63
CA GLU A 202 4.61 -5.36 -6.21
C GLU A 202 6.08 -5.12 -5.82
N PRO A 203 6.44 -5.24 -4.53
CA PRO A 203 7.76 -4.83 -4.04
C PRO A 203 8.93 -5.68 -4.57
N ASP A 204 8.72 -6.96 -4.92
CA ASP A 204 9.80 -7.81 -5.44
C ASP A 204 10.30 -7.34 -6.82
N THR A 205 9.55 -6.47 -7.50
CA THR A 205 9.91 -5.86 -8.78
C THR A 205 11.23 -5.08 -8.71
N ILE A 206 11.58 -4.56 -7.52
CA ILE A 206 12.83 -3.81 -7.30
C ILE A 206 14.09 -4.60 -7.70
N ASP A 207 14.05 -5.92 -7.64
CA ASP A 207 15.18 -6.77 -8.01
C ASP A 207 15.42 -6.83 -9.53
N ASN A 208 14.44 -6.40 -10.32
CA ASN A 208 14.45 -6.50 -11.78
C ASN A 208 14.68 -5.13 -12.47
N ILE A 209 14.89 -4.07 -11.71
CA ILE A 209 15.09 -2.71 -12.23
C ILE A 209 16.46 -2.15 -11.82
N ASN A 210 16.94 -1.17 -12.58
CA ASN A 210 18.10 -0.39 -12.15
C ASN A 210 17.67 0.57 -11.04
N ASN A 211 17.94 0.16 -9.79
CA ASN A 211 17.50 0.92 -8.62
C ASN A 211 18.44 2.11 -8.34
N ASN A 212 17.98 3.30 -8.71
CA ASN A 212 18.64 4.58 -8.43
C ASN A 212 17.71 5.59 -7.73
N PHE A 213 16.75 5.08 -6.99
CA PHE A 213 15.78 5.85 -6.23
C PHE A 213 16.24 6.04 -4.79
N ASP A 214 15.83 7.16 -4.17
CA ASP A 214 16.09 7.45 -2.76
C ASP A 214 14.98 6.86 -1.87
N LEU A 215 13.72 6.96 -2.32
CA LEU A 215 12.55 6.44 -1.63
C LEU A 215 11.70 5.60 -2.58
N ILE A 216 11.29 4.42 -2.12
CA ILE A 216 10.42 3.51 -2.86
C ILE A 216 9.20 3.19 -2.00
N LEU A 217 8.00 3.39 -2.57
CA LEU A 217 6.74 3.14 -1.90
C LEU A 217 5.98 2.03 -2.62
N ALA A 218 5.65 0.97 -1.88
CA ALA A 218 5.00 -0.22 -2.43
C ALA A 218 3.81 -0.69 -1.59
N GLY A 219 2.98 -1.55 -2.17
CA GLY A 219 1.83 -2.19 -1.53
C GLY A 219 1.88 -3.71 -1.58
N HIS A 220 0.76 -4.33 -2.02
CA HIS A 220 0.58 -5.73 -2.42
C HIS A 220 0.78 -6.77 -1.32
N SER A 221 1.79 -6.65 -0.47
CA SER A 221 2.11 -7.67 0.54
C SER A 221 1.12 -7.70 1.70
N HIS A 222 0.37 -6.62 1.92
CA HIS A 222 -0.44 -6.40 3.13
C HIS A 222 0.34 -6.68 4.43
N ASN A 223 1.68 -6.57 4.41
CA ASN A 223 2.55 -7.02 5.51
C ASN A 223 2.27 -8.48 5.94
N GLY A 224 1.68 -9.29 5.03
CA GLY A 224 1.23 -10.66 5.26
C GLY A 224 -0.14 -10.80 5.92
N GLN A 225 -0.88 -9.68 6.12
CA GLN A 225 -2.27 -9.60 6.57
C GLN A 225 -2.63 -10.44 7.83
N VAL A 226 -2.30 -11.74 7.87
CA VAL A 226 -2.41 -12.63 9.02
C VAL A 226 -1.01 -13.08 9.42
N ARG A 227 -0.57 -12.62 10.60
CA ARG A 227 0.77 -12.90 11.13
C ARG A 227 0.65 -13.70 12.42
N LEU A 228 1.44 -14.74 12.55
CA LEU A 228 1.50 -15.55 13.77
C LEU A 228 2.75 -15.20 14.56
N PRO A 229 2.69 -15.24 15.92
CA PRO A 229 3.87 -15.08 16.75
C PRO A 229 4.96 -16.06 16.33
N LEU A 230 6.21 -15.61 16.26
CA LEU A 230 7.40 -16.37 15.89
C LEU A 230 7.47 -16.84 14.42
N ILE A 231 6.33 -17.00 13.73
CA ILE A 231 6.26 -17.46 12.34
C ILE A 231 6.25 -16.25 11.37
N GLY A 232 5.58 -15.17 11.75
CA GLY A 232 5.37 -14.01 10.88
C GLY A 232 4.19 -14.19 9.93
N ALA A 233 4.31 -13.70 8.71
CA ALA A 233 3.28 -13.80 7.67
C ALA A 233 2.99 -15.26 7.32
N VAL A 234 1.69 -15.62 7.27
CA VAL A 234 1.25 -16.99 6.95
C VAL A 234 1.20 -17.22 5.43
N VAL A 235 0.75 -16.22 4.70
CA VAL A 235 0.65 -16.25 3.23
C VAL A 235 1.21 -14.95 2.68
N LEU A 236 1.97 -15.05 1.59
CA LEU A 236 2.48 -13.93 0.84
C LEU A 236 2.12 -14.12 -0.64
N PRO A 237 1.60 -13.09 -1.31
CA PRO A 237 1.29 -13.16 -2.73
C PRO A 237 2.56 -13.21 -3.59
N ASN A 238 2.42 -13.62 -4.86
CA ASN A 238 3.52 -13.53 -5.82
C ASN A 238 3.82 -12.05 -6.10
N GLY A 239 5.10 -11.69 -6.15
CA GLY A 239 5.53 -10.28 -6.26
C GLY A 239 5.85 -9.62 -4.90
N SER A 240 5.64 -10.36 -3.78
CA SER A 240 6.06 -9.92 -2.44
C SER A 240 6.57 -11.06 -1.56
N LYS A 241 7.27 -12.02 -2.16
CA LYS A 241 7.88 -13.15 -1.43
C LYS A 241 9.14 -12.75 -0.69
N ARG A 242 9.92 -11.87 -1.28
CA ARG A 242 11.20 -11.38 -0.76
C ARG A 242 11.00 -10.14 0.12
N TYR A 243 10.27 -9.16 -0.39
CA TYR A 243 10.00 -7.91 0.31
C TYR A 243 8.52 -7.84 0.71
N TYR A 244 8.24 -7.99 2.02
CA TYR A 244 6.89 -8.01 2.55
C TYR A 244 6.72 -7.30 3.89
N LYS A 245 7.84 -7.01 4.59
CA LYS A 245 7.83 -6.26 5.85
C LYS A 245 7.73 -4.76 5.56
N GLU A 246 7.37 -4.01 6.55
CA GLU A 246 7.12 -2.57 6.45
C GLU A 246 8.28 -1.76 5.87
N HIS A 247 9.54 -2.17 6.10
CA HIS A 247 10.70 -1.38 5.71
C HIS A 247 11.91 -2.25 5.38
N TYR A 248 12.66 -1.83 4.36
CA TYR A 248 13.96 -2.35 3.97
C TYR A 248 14.85 -1.22 3.48
N THR A 249 16.15 -1.32 3.73
CA THR A 249 17.17 -0.52 3.06
C THR A 249 17.83 -1.41 2.01
N ILE A 250 17.75 -1.01 0.75
CA ILE A 250 18.29 -1.76 -0.40
C ILE A 250 19.31 -0.88 -1.09
N ASN A 251 20.60 -1.22 -0.95
CA ASN A 251 21.71 -0.33 -1.31
C ASN A 251 21.55 1.01 -0.57
N ASN A 252 21.26 2.10 -1.30
CA ASN A 252 21.06 3.43 -0.72
C ASN A 252 19.58 3.87 -0.74
N SER A 253 18.66 2.97 -1.10
CA SER A 253 17.24 3.26 -1.22
C SER A 253 16.48 2.79 0.02
N GLU A 254 15.53 3.59 0.46
CA GLU A 254 14.58 3.24 1.52
C GLU A 254 13.29 2.72 0.88
N LEU A 255 13.02 1.41 1.02
CA LEU A 255 11.79 0.76 0.56
C LEU A 255 10.80 0.66 1.72
N TYR A 256 9.65 1.31 1.59
CA TYR A 256 8.53 1.17 2.51
C TYR A 256 7.36 0.47 1.85
N ILE A 257 6.82 -0.53 2.54
CA ILE A 257 5.71 -1.34 2.06
C ILE A 257 4.51 -1.12 2.98
N SER A 258 3.38 -0.75 2.40
CA SER A 258 2.14 -0.53 3.13
C SER A 258 1.57 -1.84 3.66
N SER A 259 0.97 -1.80 4.86
CA SER A 259 0.14 -2.91 5.35
C SER A 259 -1.21 -3.01 4.61
N GLY A 260 -1.51 -2.06 3.72
CA GLY A 260 -2.79 -1.96 3.06
C GLY A 260 -3.92 -1.49 3.99
N LEU A 261 -4.96 -0.96 3.38
CA LEU A 261 -6.15 -0.48 4.09
C LEU A 261 -7.24 -1.55 4.17
N GLY A 262 -7.45 -2.27 3.07
CA GLY A 262 -8.41 -3.37 2.98
C GLY A 262 -7.81 -4.74 3.29
N THR A 263 -8.45 -5.76 2.77
CA THR A 263 -7.98 -7.13 2.83
C THR A 263 -8.06 -7.76 1.43
N SER A 264 -7.11 -8.60 1.10
CA SER A 264 -7.17 -9.45 -0.09
C SER A 264 -7.63 -10.86 0.30
N THR A 265 -8.15 -11.64 -0.65
CA THR A 265 -8.56 -13.05 -0.54
C THR A 265 -9.51 -13.35 0.62
N LEU A 266 -9.06 -13.29 1.87
CA LEU A 266 -9.87 -13.51 3.07
C LEU A 266 -10.04 -12.21 3.86
N PRO A 267 -11.25 -11.93 4.38
CA PRO A 267 -11.51 -10.73 5.18
C PRO A 267 -11.01 -10.89 6.63
N LEU A 268 -9.74 -11.23 6.80
CA LEU A 268 -9.12 -11.50 8.10
C LEU A 268 -7.83 -10.70 8.25
N ARG A 269 -7.60 -10.09 9.41
CA ARG A 269 -6.31 -9.53 9.82
C ARG A 269 -5.95 -9.96 11.24
N PHE A 270 -4.70 -10.32 11.46
CA PHE A 270 -4.22 -10.70 12.80
C PHE A 270 -2.78 -10.24 13.00
N LEU A 271 -2.52 -9.52 14.10
CA LEU A 271 -1.25 -8.88 14.44
C LEU A 271 -0.70 -7.97 13.33
N ASP A 272 -1.61 -7.46 12.50
CA ASP A 272 -1.36 -6.45 11.49
C ASP A 272 -2.65 -5.65 11.28
N HIS A 273 -2.56 -4.33 11.35
CA HIS A 273 -3.73 -3.44 11.26
C HIS A 273 -3.76 -2.70 9.92
N PRO A 274 -4.94 -2.35 9.40
CA PRO A 274 -5.06 -1.39 8.31
C PRO A 274 -4.28 -0.12 8.63
N SER A 275 -3.44 0.36 7.73
CA SER A 275 -2.63 1.54 8.00
C SER A 275 -2.60 2.56 6.87
N ILE A 276 -2.58 3.83 7.27
CA ILE A 276 -2.13 4.95 6.46
C ILE A 276 -0.66 5.15 6.79
N ASN A 277 0.22 5.09 5.81
CA ASN A 277 1.61 5.42 6.02
C ASN A 277 1.81 6.94 5.77
N PHE A 278 2.55 7.58 6.65
CA PHE A 278 2.83 9.00 6.60
C PHE A 278 4.34 9.22 6.71
N TYR A 279 4.94 9.83 5.71
CA TYR A 279 6.37 10.12 5.67
C TYR A 279 6.56 11.61 5.85
N ARG A 280 7.45 11.97 6.77
CA ARG A 280 7.98 13.32 6.94
C ARG A 280 9.44 13.32 6.54
N ILE A 281 9.74 13.99 5.42
CA ILE A 281 11.09 14.05 4.86
C ILE A 281 11.70 15.38 5.23
N ASN A 282 12.80 15.35 5.97
CA ASN A 282 13.53 16.54 6.39
C ASN A 282 14.89 16.59 5.68
N THR A 283 15.37 17.78 5.39
CA THR A 283 16.71 18.02 4.86
C THR A 283 17.77 17.57 5.87
N LYS A 284 18.85 16.93 5.40
CA LYS A 284 20.01 16.53 6.23
C LYS A 284 20.90 17.71 6.52
#